data_dd31f2a80de795550ad377120b484a52
#
_entry.id   dd31f2a80de795550ad377120b484a52
#
_cell.length_a   1.000
_cell.length_b   1.000
_cell.length_c   1.000
_cell.angle_alpha   90.00
_cell.angle_beta   90.00
_cell.angle_gamma   90.00
#
_symmetry.space_group_name_H-M   'P 1'
#
loop_
_entity.id
_entity.type
_entity.pdbx_description
1 polymer ?
#
loop_
_entity_poly.entity_id
_entity_poly.type
_entity_poly.pdbx_seq_one_letter_code
_entity_poly.pdbx_strand_id
1 'polypeptide(L)'
;MKRTIIVLLFFTISIIAQTPTKILFEDGWKIVGEEIFVEKPTIPLTMIVYGDSRWGNATHRRLVEMMDRYKPSIVVHLGDMVNSGDNREEWETFFEITSPLRSYAFFQPVKGNHEKPDVYYRQYFGLYNYWARVGNYVLIFLDPDVGVKRCESFLRSLDLSGKTAIVFSHYPIFSGGPHGTTQTVKNLQVLHDVFRELEVPLVFGSHDHNYQRVVRDGVTYIVTGGGGAPLYRVNPIEGLLVSAVVHHFVKVRLEEDRIECEAISIDGKIIDSFTISVRSSF
;
A
#
# COMPACT_ATOMS: atom_id res chain seq x y z
N MET A 1 -18.25 -49.84 29.84
CA MET A 1 -18.10 -48.41 30.24
C MET A 1 -17.11 -47.77 29.32
N LYS A 2 -17.59 -47.01 28.33
CA LYS A 2 -16.73 -46.21 27.41
C LYS A 2 -16.54 -44.85 28.04
N ARG A 3 -15.30 -44.51 28.40
CA ARG A 3 -14.94 -43.15 28.88
C ARG A 3 -14.80 -42.24 27.67
N THR A 4 -15.73 -41.33 27.51
CA THR A 4 -15.64 -40.23 26.57
C THR A 4 -14.66 -39.20 27.14
N ILE A 5 -13.49 -39.06 26.51
CA ILE A 5 -12.53 -37.99 26.82
C ILE A 5 -13.02 -36.78 26.08
N ILE A 6 -13.56 -35.80 26.80
CA ILE A 6 -13.85 -34.46 26.26
C ILE A 6 -12.52 -33.72 26.27
N VAL A 7 -11.91 -33.57 25.08
CA VAL A 7 -10.77 -32.67 24.88
C VAL A 7 -11.34 -31.26 24.78
N LEU A 8 -11.28 -30.51 25.88
CA LEU A 8 -11.49 -29.08 25.89
C LEU A 8 -10.29 -28.45 25.19
N LEU A 9 -10.44 -28.19 23.90
CA LEU A 9 -9.56 -27.28 23.16
C LEU A 9 -9.78 -25.86 23.73
N PHE A 10 -8.95 -25.49 24.69
CA PHE A 10 -8.76 -24.10 25.03
C PHE A 10 -8.15 -23.42 23.78
N PHE A 11 -8.99 -22.73 22.99
CA PHE A 11 -8.53 -21.70 22.10
C PHE A 11 -7.97 -20.56 22.97
N THR A 12 -6.72 -20.66 23.34
CA THR A 12 -5.95 -19.48 23.69
C THR A 12 -5.92 -18.66 22.40
N ILE A 13 -6.77 -17.64 22.32
CA ILE A 13 -6.59 -16.53 21.40
C ILE A 13 -5.30 -15.86 21.86
N SER A 14 -4.16 -16.41 21.43
CA SER A 14 -2.93 -15.65 21.37
C SER A 14 -3.23 -14.49 20.47
N ILE A 15 -3.34 -13.30 21.05
CA ILE A 15 -3.27 -12.02 20.33
C ILE A 15 -1.80 -11.89 19.89
N ILE A 16 -1.37 -12.78 19.03
CA ILE A 16 -0.22 -12.59 18.19
C ILE A 16 -0.69 -11.55 17.19
N ALA A 17 0.06 -10.46 17.08
CA ALA A 17 -0.10 -9.51 15.99
C ALA A 17 -0.44 -10.33 14.74
N GLN A 18 -1.70 -10.26 14.30
CA GLN A 18 -2.13 -11.07 13.17
C GLN A 18 -1.43 -10.48 11.97
N THR A 19 -0.42 -11.17 11.53
CA THR A 19 0.22 -10.85 10.28
C THR A 19 -0.87 -10.75 9.21
N PRO A 20 -0.78 -9.76 8.32
CA PRO A 20 -1.79 -9.48 7.30
C PRO A 20 -2.28 -10.71 6.53
N THR A 21 -1.42 -11.69 6.40
CA THR A 21 -1.64 -12.98 5.72
C THR A 21 -2.74 -13.84 6.31
N LYS A 22 -2.96 -13.83 7.61
CA LYS A 22 -3.99 -14.68 8.22
C LYS A 22 -5.42 -14.23 7.91
N ILE A 23 -5.59 -12.99 7.47
CA ILE A 23 -6.92 -12.47 7.16
C ILE A 23 -7.37 -12.87 5.75
N LEU A 24 -6.48 -13.26 4.85
CA LEU A 24 -6.78 -13.23 3.41
C LEU A 24 -6.46 -14.49 2.61
N PHE A 25 -5.53 -15.34 3.04
CA PHE A 25 -5.20 -16.56 2.29
C PHE A 25 -4.74 -17.69 3.21
N GLU A 26 -5.40 -18.84 3.15
CA GLU A 26 -4.95 -20.04 3.80
C GLU A 26 -3.82 -20.74 3.03
N ASP A 27 -3.79 -20.56 1.68
CA ASP A 27 -2.84 -21.22 0.79
C ASP A 27 -1.94 -20.24 0.04
N GLY A 28 -0.64 -20.48 0.02
CA GLY A 28 0.32 -19.77 -0.82
C GLY A 28 1.08 -18.62 -0.13
N TRP A 29 0.94 -18.44 1.20
CA TRP A 29 1.62 -17.39 1.96
C TRP A 29 2.50 -17.97 3.04
N LYS A 30 3.71 -17.50 3.13
CA LYS A 30 4.66 -17.82 4.19
C LYS A 30 5.29 -16.55 4.73
N ILE A 31 5.31 -16.41 6.06
CA ILE A 31 5.97 -15.30 6.74
C ILE A 31 7.23 -15.81 7.39
N VAL A 32 8.33 -15.12 7.12
CA VAL A 32 9.62 -15.39 7.76
C VAL A 32 10.19 -14.04 8.24
N GLY A 33 10.07 -13.75 9.53
CA GLY A 33 10.44 -12.45 10.08
C GLY A 33 9.54 -11.34 9.53
N GLU A 34 10.12 -10.35 8.88
CA GLU A 34 9.42 -9.22 8.23
C GLU A 34 9.13 -9.47 6.75
N GLU A 35 9.47 -10.65 6.23
CA GLU A 35 9.24 -11.06 4.85
C GLU A 35 7.95 -11.84 4.70
N ILE A 36 7.16 -11.50 3.68
CA ILE A 36 5.96 -12.22 3.26
C ILE A 36 6.24 -12.85 1.91
N PHE A 37 6.24 -14.17 1.85
CA PHE A 37 6.35 -14.91 0.59
C PHE A 37 4.99 -15.09 -0.03
N VAL A 38 4.87 -14.71 -1.30
CA VAL A 38 3.67 -14.91 -2.11
C VAL A 38 3.97 -15.99 -3.13
N GLU A 39 3.53 -17.20 -2.88
CA GLU A 39 3.67 -18.30 -3.85
C GLU A 39 2.67 -18.15 -4.99
N LYS A 40 1.52 -17.58 -4.70
CA LYS A 40 0.45 -17.25 -5.66
C LYS A 40 -0.20 -15.92 -5.24
N PRO A 41 -0.56 -15.03 -6.18
CA PRO A 41 -0.51 -15.20 -7.63
C PRO A 41 0.91 -15.07 -8.19
N THR A 42 1.11 -15.65 -9.37
CA THR A 42 2.33 -15.46 -10.18
C THR A 42 2.15 -14.29 -11.13
N ILE A 43 3.23 -13.67 -11.57
CA ILE A 43 3.19 -12.69 -12.66
C ILE A 43 2.89 -13.38 -14.00
N PRO A 44 2.15 -12.73 -14.93
CA PRO A 44 1.61 -11.38 -14.81
C PRO A 44 0.42 -11.28 -13.84
N LEU A 45 0.35 -10.21 -13.07
CA LEU A 45 -0.74 -9.98 -12.13
C LEU A 45 -1.22 -8.53 -12.12
N THR A 46 -2.45 -8.33 -11.63
CA THR A 46 -3.01 -7.00 -11.39
C THR A 46 -2.94 -6.67 -9.90
N MET A 47 -2.41 -5.49 -9.59
CA MET A 47 -2.42 -4.88 -8.28
C MET A 47 -3.21 -3.57 -8.33
N ILE A 48 -3.94 -3.26 -7.27
CA ILE A 48 -4.60 -1.97 -7.07
C ILE A 48 -3.89 -1.24 -5.93
N VAL A 49 -3.66 0.07 -6.11
CA VAL A 49 -3.04 0.94 -5.09
C VAL A 49 -3.93 2.17 -4.90
N TYR A 50 -4.29 2.49 -3.66
CA TYR A 50 -5.07 3.67 -3.29
C TYR A 50 -4.88 4.00 -1.80
N GLY A 51 -5.26 5.19 -1.35
CA GLY A 51 -5.19 5.58 0.07
C GLY A 51 -6.21 6.65 0.42
N ASP A 52 -6.23 7.06 1.70
CA ASP A 52 -7.08 8.16 2.22
C ASP A 52 -8.56 7.94 1.98
N SER A 53 -9.07 6.79 2.43
CA SER A 53 -10.50 6.44 2.26
C SER A 53 -11.41 6.94 3.39
N ARG A 54 -10.82 7.41 4.50
CA ARG A 54 -11.55 7.93 5.66
C ARG A 54 -12.54 9.06 5.29
N TRP A 55 -13.65 9.18 6.04
CA TRP A 55 -14.74 10.14 5.85
C TRP A 55 -15.57 10.00 4.57
N GLY A 56 -15.08 9.30 3.57
CA GLY A 56 -15.73 9.17 2.27
C GLY A 56 -16.35 7.81 2.02
N ASN A 57 -17.06 7.20 2.98
CA ASN A 57 -17.59 5.83 2.88
C ASN A 57 -18.38 5.54 1.60
N ALA A 58 -19.20 6.48 1.13
CA ALA A 58 -19.97 6.30 -0.11
C ALA A 58 -19.04 6.27 -1.35
N THR A 59 -18.07 7.18 -1.39
CA THR A 59 -17.04 7.24 -2.43
C THR A 59 -16.17 5.99 -2.39
N HIS A 60 -15.73 5.59 -1.19
CA HIS A 60 -14.90 4.40 -0.99
C HIS A 60 -15.62 3.14 -1.47
N ARG A 61 -16.92 2.94 -1.12
CA ARG A 61 -17.73 1.81 -1.62
C ARG A 61 -17.75 1.76 -3.14
N ARG A 62 -18.02 2.91 -3.78
CA ARG A 62 -18.06 2.99 -5.24
C ARG A 62 -16.71 2.66 -5.88
N LEU A 63 -15.60 3.15 -5.30
CA LEU A 63 -14.25 2.81 -5.78
C LEU A 63 -13.96 1.30 -5.60
N VAL A 64 -14.32 0.71 -4.46
CA VAL A 64 -14.16 -0.74 -4.21
C VAL A 64 -14.96 -1.57 -5.22
N GLU A 65 -16.20 -1.20 -5.54
CA GLU A 65 -16.99 -1.85 -6.60
C GLU A 65 -16.32 -1.76 -7.98
N MET A 66 -15.67 -0.64 -8.27
CA MET A 66 -14.91 -0.47 -9.53
C MET A 66 -13.63 -1.30 -9.54
N MET A 67 -12.87 -1.29 -8.44
CA MET A 67 -11.65 -2.08 -8.26
C MET A 67 -11.93 -3.57 -8.39
N ASP A 68 -13.05 -4.06 -7.83
CA ASP A 68 -13.44 -5.47 -7.86
C ASP A 68 -13.65 -5.99 -9.29
N ARG A 69 -14.03 -5.14 -10.23
CA ARG A 69 -14.19 -5.52 -11.66
C ARG A 69 -12.87 -5.94 -12.32
N TYR A 70 -11.74 -5.46 -11.80
CA TYR A 70 -10.41 -5.82 -12.30
C TYR A 70 -9.87 -7.12 -11.68
N LYS A 71 -10.56 -7.68 -10.68
CA LYS A 71 -10.16 -8.89 -9.96
C LYS A 71 -8.67 -8.88 -9.59
N PRO A 72 -8.22 -7.83 -8.85
CA PRO A 72 -6.81 -7.72 -8.51
C PRO A 72 -6.35 -8.88 -7.64
N SER A 73 -5.14 -9.36 -7.88
CA SER A 73 -4.49 -10.33 -7.02
C SER A 73 -3.95 -9.70 -5.74
N ILE A 74 -3.58 -8.42 -5.82
CA ILE A 74 -3.01 -7.65 -4.71
C ILE A 74 -3.75 -6.32 -4.61
N VAL A 75 -4.06 -5.89 -3.40
CA VAL A 75 -4.57 -4.55 -3.09
C VAL A 75 -3.67 -3.93 -2.03
N VAL A 76 -3.13 -2.75 -2.32
CA VAL A 76 -2.36 -1.96 -1.36
C VAL A 76 -3.16 -0.73 -0.96
N HIS A 77 -3.44 -0.59 0.33
CA HIS A 77 -4.03 0.61 0.90
C HIS A 77 -2.95 1.45 1.57
N LEU A 78 -2.80 2.70 1.14
CA LEU A 78 -1.71 3.57 1.56
C LEU A 78 -1.98 4.35 2.86
N GLY A 79 -2.82 3.82 3.77
CA GLY A 79 -3.11 4.43 5.06
C GLY A 79 -4.27 5.42 5.03
N ASP A 80 -4.59 5.97 6.20
CA ASP A 80 -5.77 6.80 6.45
C ASP A 80 -7.08 6.07 6.06
N MET A 81 -7.20 4.83 6.57
CA MET A 81 -8.36 3.96 6.44
C MET A 81 -9.52 4.42 7.32
N VAL A 82 -9.18 4.92 8.50
CA VAL A 82 -10.08 5.43 9.54
C VAL A 82 -9.71 6.87 9.91
N ASN A 83 -10.61 7.57 10.58
CA ASN A 83 -10.32 8.91 11.09
C ASN A 83 -9.58 8.89 12.44
N SER A 84 -9.84 7.87 13.27
CA SER A 84 -9.16 7.66 14.54
C SER A 84 -8.85 6.18 14.74
N GLY A 85 -7.58 5.87 14.98
CA GLY A 85 -7.08 4.50 15.07
C GLY A 85 -7.64 3.69 16.24
N ASP A 86 -8.27 4.33 17.24
CA ASP A 86 -8.98 3.70 18.36
C ASP A 86 -10.50 3.64 18.17
N ASN A 87 -11.02 4.12 17.03
CA ASN A 87 -12.46 4.06 16.73
C ASN A 87 -12.82 2.71 16.09
N ARG A 88 -13.32 1.78 16.88
CA ARG A 88 -13.70 0.44 16.45
C ARG A 88 -14.77 0.44 15.34
N GLU A 89 -15.76 1.31 15.41
CA GLU A 89 -16.86 1.36 14.44
C GLU A 89 -16.36 1.76 13.05
N GLU A 90 -15.38 2.67 12.98
CA GLU A 90 -14.76 3.06 11.73
C GLU A 90 -13.97 1.90 11.11
N TRP A 91 -13.26 1.10 11.93
CA TRP A 91 -12.60 -0.11 11.47
C TRP A 91 -13.58 -1.17 10.96
N GLU A 92 -14.68 -1.39 11.67
CA GLU A 92 -15.73 -2.31 11.24
C GLU A 92 -16.31 -1.87 9.89
N THR A 93 -16.58 -0.58 9.72
CA THR A 93 -17.04 0.02 8.46
C THR A 93 -16.03 -0.12 7.34
N PHE A 94 -14.74 0.15 7.61
CA PHE A 94 -13.67 -0.05 6.63
C PHE A 94 -13.59 -1.51 6.17
N PHE A 95 -13.64 -2.45 7.11
CA PHE A 95 -13.62 -3.88 6.78
C PHE A 95 -14.87 -4.36 6.05
N GLU A 96 -16.04 -3.81 6.36
CA GLU A 96 -17.25 -4.08 5.60
C GLU A 96 -17.12 -3.61 4.15
N ILE A 97 -16.69 -2.35 3.94
CA ILE A 97 -16.52 -1.77 2.61
C ILE A 97 -15.52 -2.57 1.77
N THR A 98 -14.40 -2.96 2.35
CA THR A 98 -13.31 -3.65 1.63
C THR A 98 -13.51 -5.16 1.53
N SER A 99 -14.56 -5.73 2.15
CA SER A 99 -14.79 -7.17 2.17
C SER A 99 -14.82 -7.84 0.80
N PRO A 100 -15.38 -7.26 -0.29
CA PRO A 100 -15.36 -7.88 -1.61
C PRO A 100 -13.92 -8.17 -2.09
N LEU A 101 -13.03 -7.18 -1.97
CA LEU A 101 -11.63 -7.31 -2.37
C LEU A 101 -10.86 -8.27 -1.44
N ARG A 102 -11.06 -8.12 -0.13
CA ARG A 102 -10.38 -8.92 0.89
C ARG A 102 -10.76 -10.39 0.87
N SER A 103 -11.86 -10.76 0.24
CA SER A 103 -12.28 -12.17 0.15
C SER A 103 -11.39 -13.01 -0.77
N TYR A 104 -10.61 -12.39 -1.65
CA TYR A 104 -9.77 -13.12 -2.61
C TYR A 104 -8.41 -12.46 -2.91
N ALA A 105 -8.27 -11.13 -2.72
CA ALA A 105 -7.04 -10.41 -3.00
C ALA A 105 -6.12 -10.36 -1.78
N PHE A 106 -4.81 -10.39 -1.99
CA PHE A 106 -3.85 -10.07 -0.95
C PHE A 106 -3.92 -8.59 -0.62
N PHE A 107 -4.55 -8.27 0.50
CA PHE A 107 -4.80 -6.90 0.93
C PHE A 107 -3.74 -6.46 1.94
N GLN A 108 -2.90 -5.50 1.56
CA GLN A 108 -1.78 -5.00 2.37
C GLN A 108 -1.89 -3.49 2.60
N PRO A 109 -1.98 -3.03 3.85
CA PRO A 109 -1.94 -1.61 4.15
C PRO A 109 -0.54 -1.15 4.56
N VAL A 110 -0.27 0.14 4.36
CA VAL A 110 0.66 0.91 5.18
C VAL A 110 -0.12 1.73 6.20
N LYS A 111 0.51 2.08 7.32
CA LYS A 111 -0.12 2.90 8.35
C LYS A 111 -0.08 4.37 7.95
N GLY A 112 -1.22 5.06 8.03
CA GLY A 112 -1.32 6.51 7.92
C GLY A 112 -1.27 7.20 9.29
N ASN A 113 -1.35 8.53 9.28
CA ASN A 113 -1.33 9.30 10.53
C ASN A 113 -2.67 9.24 11.29
N HIS A 114 -3.77 8.93 10.61
CA HIS A 114 -5.08 8.78 11.22
C HIS A 114 -5.31 7.41 11.88
N GLU A 115 -4.46 6.42 11.63
CA GLU A 115 -4.44 5.16 12.39
C GLU A 115 -3.88 5.33 13.81
N LYS A 116 -3.60 6.55 14.27
CA LYS A 116 -3.22 6.85 15.66
C LYS A 116 -4.44 7.15 16.53
N PRO A 117 -4.44 6.67 17.82
CA PRO A 117 -3.53 5.69 18.37
C PRO A 117 -3.66 4.34 17.67
N ASP A 118 -2.53 3.66 17.46
CA ASP A 118 -2.44 2.51 16.54
C ASP A 118 -2.86 1.15 17.14
N VAL A 119 -3.76 1.18 18.12
CA VAL A 119 -4.20 0.01 18.88
C VAL A 119 -4.80 -1.04 17.96
N TYR A 120 -5.79 -0.66 17.16
CA TYR A 120 -6.44 -1.58 16.24
C TYR A 120 -5.60 -1.88 15.00
N TYR A 121 -4.83 -0.89 14.50
CA TYR A 121 -3.90 -1.16 13.39
C TYR A 121 -2.92 -2.28 13.74
N ARG A 122 -2.30 -2.22 14.92
CA ARG A 122 -1.41 -3.27 15.42
C ARG A 122 -2.11 -4.61 15.61
N GLN A 123 -3.34 -4.57 16.10
CA GLN A 123 -4.14 -5.78 16.29
C GLN A 123 -4.45 -6.47 14.96
N TYR A 124 -4.78 -5.70 13.92
CA TYR A 124 -5.22 -6.24 12.63
C TYR A 124 -4.06 -6.56 11.70
N PHE A 125 -3.03 -5.74 11.67
CA PHE A 125 -1.95 -5.83 10.70
C PHE A 125 -0.58 -6.10 11.32
N GLY A 126 -0.24 -5.46 12.42
CA GLY A 126 0.92 -5.78 13.26
C GLY A 126 2.29 -5.34 12.76
N LEU A 127 2.46 -5.10 11.47
CA LEU A 127 3.75 -4.76 10.85
C LEU A 127 3.81 -3.28 10.48
N TYR A 128 5.00 -2.67 10.68
CA TYR A 128 5.27 -1.28 10.30
C TYR A 128 6.13 -1.20 9.04
N ASN A 129 7.39 -1.67 9.12
CA ASN A 129 8.23 -1.87 7.95
C ASN A 129 8.25 -3.36 7.63
N TYR A 130 7.85 -3.72 6.43
CA TYR A 130 7.84 -5.11 5.99
C TYR A 130 7.93 -5.19 4.46
N TRP A 131 8.07 -6.36 3.92
CA TRP A 131 8.17 -6.58 2.49
C TRP A 131 7.55 -7.91 2.07
N ALA A 132 7.13 -7.98 0.81
CA ALA A 132 6.58 -9.16 0.19
C ALA A 132 7.29 -9.44 -1.12
N ARG A 133 7.59 -10.72 -1.39
CA ARG A 133 8.18 -11.14 -2.65
C ARG A 133 7.11 -11.74 -3.56
N VAL A 134 7.05 -11.25 -4.80
CA VAL A 134 6.12 -11.73 -5.83
C VAL A 134 6.89 -11.86 -7.14
N GLY A 135 7.27 -13.08 -7.50
CA GLY A 135 8.11 -13.31 -8.67
C GLY A 135 9.47 -12.59 -8.56
N ASN A 136 9.78 -11.75 -9.55
CA ASN A 136 10.98 -10.89 -9.57
C ASN A 136 10.76 -9.51 -8.91
N TYR A 137 9.59 -9.27 -8.28
CA TYR A 137 9.29 -8.04 -7.57
C TYR A 137 9.45 -8.18 -6.07
N VAL A 138 9.89 -7.09 -5.44
CA VAL A 138 9.89 -6.89 -3.98
C VAL A 138 9.01 -5.70 -3.67
N LEU A 139 7.88 -5.95 -3.03
CA LEU A 139 6.94 -4.94 -2.56
C LEU A 139 7.36 -4.53 -1.15
N ILE A 140 7.77 -3.27 -0.96
CA ILE A 140 8.34 -2.76 0.29
C ILE A 140 7.36 -1.77 0.91
N PHE A 141 6.95 -2.03 2.14
CA PHE A 141 5.98 -1.23 2.88
C PHE A 141 6.70 -0.50 4.01
N LEU A 142 6.64 0.84 4.01
CA LEU A 142 7.33 1.69 4.98
C LEU A 142 6.34 2.43 5.86
N ASP A 143 6.62 2.45 7.15
CA ASP A 143 5.98 3.34 8.12
C ASP A 143 6.98 4.39 8.63
N PRO A 144 6.99 5.61 8.07
CA PRO A 144 7.89 6.66 8.50
C PRO A 144 7.70 7.15 9.94
N ASP A 145 6.58 6.83 10.58
CA ASP A 145 6.33 7.17 11.99
C ASP A 145 7.26 6.42 12.96
N VAL A 146 7.82 5.28 12.53
CA VAL A 146 8.86 4.60 13.32
C VAL A 146 10.22 5.29 13.23
N GLY A 147 10.33 6.31 12.39
CA GLY A 147 11.52 7.15 12.18
C GLY A 147 12.20 6.89 10.85
N VAL A 148 12.57 7.98 10.17
CA VAL A 148 13.19 7.95 8.82
C VAL A 148 14.47 7.10 8.79
N LYS A 149 15.32 7.20 9.82
CA LYS A 149 16.54 6.39 9.94
C LYS A 149 16.25 4.87 10.01
N ARG A 150 15.13 4.49 10.64
CA ARG A 150 14.73 3.08 10.67
C ARG A 150 14.25 2.61 9.30
N CYS A 151 13.50 3.46 8.58
CA CYS A 151 13.12 3.16 7.20
C CYS A 151 14.36 3.02 6.29
N GLU A 152 15.34 3.92 6.41
CA GLU A 152 16.61 3.83 5.68
C GLU A 152 17.37 2.54 6.01
N SER A 153 17.56 2.24 7.31
CA SER A 153 18.25 1.01 7.73
C SER A 153 17.53 -0.24 7.24
N PHE A 154 16.20 -0.24 7.27
CA PHE A 154 15.39 -1.34 6.76
C PHE A 154 15.58 -1.52 5.25
N LEU A 155 15.48 -0.45 4.45
CA LEU A 155 15.72 -0.49 3.01
C LEU A 155 17.10 -1.05 2.67
N ARG A 156 18.15 -0.57 3.35
CA ARG A 156 19.55 -1.01 3.14
C ARG A 156 19.83 -2.44 3.60
N SER A 157 18.97 -3.02 4.45
CA SER A 157 19.09 -4.41 4.90
C SER A 157 18.52 -5.43 3.90
N LEU A 158 17.73 -4.98 2.91
CA LEU A 158 17.07 -5.87 1.96
C LEU A 158 18.05 -6.31 0.85
N ASP A 159 18.03 -7.59 0.54
CA ASP A 159 18.70 -8.12 -0.66
C ASP A 159 17.78 -7.96 -1.88
N LEU A 160 18.04 -6.94 -2.69
CA LEU A 160 17.31 -6.63 -3.91
C LEU A 160 18.02 -7.11 -5.18
N SER A 161 19.07 -7.93 -5.06
CA SER A 161 19.86 -8.41 -6.20
C SER A 161 18.98 -9.14 -7.23
N GLY A 162 18.97 -8.64 -8.47
CA GLY A 162 18.16 -9.21 -9.56
C GLY A 162 16.65 -9.07 -9.36
N LYS A 163 16.20 -8.16 -8.49
CA LYS A 163 14.80 -7.89 -8.21
C LYS A 163 14.44 -6.45 -8.52
N THR A 164 13.17 -6.22 -8.82
CA THR A 164 12.60 -4.89 -8.99
C THR A 164 11.83 -4.51 -7.73
N ALA A 165 12.26 -3.46 -7.04
CA ALA A 165 11.60 -2.98 -5.85
C ALA A 165 10.48 -1.98 -6.19
N ILE A 166 9.33 -2.09 -5.50
CA ILE A 166 8.26 -1.08 -5.50
C ILE A 166 8.02 -0.70 -4.04
N VAL A 167 8.07 0.59 -3.74
CA VAL A 167 7.96 1.09 -2.36
C VAL A 167 6.59 1.73 -2.14
N PHE A 168 6.01 1.46 -0.98
CA PHE A 168 4.73 2.00 -0.52
C PHE A 168 4.91 2.69 0.83
N SER A 169 4.40 3.91 0.95
CA SER A 169 4.40 4.69 2.17
C SER A 169 3.12 5.52 2.23
N HIS A 170 2.65 5.87 3.42
CA HIS A 170 1.55 6.82 3.52
C HIS A 170 2.01 8.23 3.09
N TYR A 171 3.09 8.72 3.71
CA TYR A 171 3.58 10.05 3.36
C TYR A 171 4.30 10.04 2.00
N PRO A 172 4.02 11.03 1.12
CA PRO A 172 4.73 11.16 -0.14
C PRO A 172 6.17 11.64 0.08
N ILE A 173 7.08 11.30 -0.83
CA ILE A 173 8.45 11.84 -0.84
C ILE A 173 8.46 13.23 -1.46
N PHE A 174 7.71 13.42 -2.53
CA PHE A 174 7.49 14.69 -3.21
C PHE A 174 5.99 14.89 -3.45
N SER A 175 5.49 16.08 -3.14
CA SER A 175 4.09 16.43 -3.39
C SER A 175 3.93 17.93 -3.62
N GLY A 176 3.11 18.30 -4.60
CA GLY A 176 2.58 19.65 -4.80
C GLY A 176 1.31 19.93 -3.99
N GLY A 177 0.83 18.98 -3.21
CA GLY A 177 -0.31 19.15 -2.31
C GLY A 177 0.04 19.96 -1.05
N PRO A 178 -0.94 20.22 -0.17
CA PRO A 178 -0.74 21.08 1.00
C PRO A 178 0.30 20.53 1.98
N HIS A 179 0.51 19.21 2.02
CA HIS A 179 1.46 18.58 2.93
C HIS A 179 2.88 18.46 2.35
N GLY A 180 3.08 18.73 1.06
CA GLY A 180 4.40 18.59 0.41
C GLY A 180 5.51 19.46 0.99
N THR A 181 5.17 20.53 1.71
CA THR A 181 6.13 21.42 2.37
C THR A 181 6.25 21.22 3.88
N THR A 182 5.52 20.25 4.45
CA THR A 182 5.60 19.93 5.88
C THR A 182 6.97 19.38 6.27
N GLN A 183 7.33 19.53 7.53
CA GLN A 183 8.62 19.01 8.03
C GLN A 183 8.71 17.49 7.89
N THR A 184 7.60 16.78 8.08
CA THR A 184 7.53 15.32 7.89
C THR A 184 7.94 14.93 6.47
N VAL A 185 7.31 15.52 5.44
CA VAL A 185 7.63 15.23 4.04
C VAL A 185 9.08 15.65 3.70
N LYS A 186 9.53 16.81 4.16
CA LYS A 186 10.92 17.25 3.97
C LYS A 186 11.94 16.27 4.55
N ASN A 187 11.67 15.75 5.74
CA ASN A 187 12.55 14.77 6.37
C ASN A 187 12.63 13.46 5.58
N LEU A 188 11.55 13.09 4.87
CA LEU A 188 11.51 11.87 4.07
C LEU A 188 12.29 11.98 2.75
N GLN A 189 12.58 13.20 2.28
CA GLN A 189 13.31 13.39 1.02
C GLN A 189 14.71 12.79 1.04
N VAL A 190 15.33 12.57 2.21
CA VAL A 190 16.60 11.84 2.32
C VAL A 190 16.49 10.39 1.79
N LEU A 191 15.30 9.78 1.80
CA LEU A 191 15.08 8.46 1.25
C LEU A 191 15.16 8.43 -0.28
N HIS A 192 15.08 9.60 -0.95
CA HIS A 192 15.27 9.69 -2.40
C HIS A 192 16.63 9.16 -2.85
N ASP A 193 17.70 9.53 -2.15
CA ASP A 193 19.03 9.05 -2.46
C ASP A 193 19.13 7.52 -2.24
N VAL A 194 18.50 7.01 -1.19
CA VAL A 194 18.44 5.56 -0.93
C VAL A 194 17.69 4.83 -2.05
N PHE A 195 16.58 5.38 -2.54
CA PHE A 195 15.84 4.77 -3.66
C PHE A 195 16.66 4.75 -4.95
N ARG A 196 17.42 5.81 -5.22
CA ARG A 196 18.32 5.86 -6.37
C ARG A 196 19.45 4.82 -6.25
N GLU A 197 20.10 4.75 -5.10
CA GLU A 197 21.18 3.78 -4.82
C GLU A 197 20.70 2.32 -4.94
N LEU A 198 19.46 2.05 -4.52
CA LEU A 198 18.82 0.74 -4.59
C LEU A 198 18.11 0.47 -5.93
N GLU A 199 18.24 1.38 -6.90
CA GLU A 199 17.58 1.31 -8.23
C GLU A 199 16.07 1.08 -8.14
N VAL A 200 15.38 1.69 -7.15
CA VAL A 200 13.92 1.62 -7.00
C VAL A 200 13.25 2.44 -8.10
N PRO A 201 12.50 1.83 -9.04
CA PRO A 201 11.91 2.57 -10.15
C PRO A 201 10.60 3.26 -9.81
N LEU A 202 9.88 2.80 -8.76
CA LEU A 202 8.51 3.24 -8.46
C LEU A 202 8.26 3.31 -6.96
N VAL A 203 7.75 4.46 -6.52
CA VAL A 203 7.39 4.74 -5.12
C VAL A 203 5.98 5.30 -5.08
N PHE A 204 5.10 4.69 -4.27
CA PHE A 204 3.76 5.17 -4.00
C PHE A 204 3.68 5.87 -2.66
N GLY A 205 3.01 7.01 -2.65
CA GLY A 205 2.59 7.75 -1.48
C GLY A 205 1.12 8.17 -1.56
N SER A 206 0.61 8.72 -0.49
CA SER A 206 -0.78 9.16 -0.31
C SER A 206 -0.79 10.44 0.52
N HIS A 207 -1.64 10.59 1.57
CA HIS A 207 -1.68 11.73 2.50
C HIS A 207 -2.12 13.07 1.87
N ASP A 208 -1.70 13.40 0.67
CA ASP A 208 -2.29 14.46 -0.14
C ASP A 208 -3.40 13.86 -1.01
N HIS A 209 -4.64 14.29 -0.76
CA HIS A 209 -5.84 13.71 -1.34
C HIS A 209 -6.04 14.16 -2.80
N ASN A 210 -5.22 13.66 -3.68
CA ASN A 210 -5.21 13.95 -5.11
C ASN A 210 -4.36 12.90 -5.84
N TYR A 211 -4.28 13.00 -7.17
CA TYR A 211 -3.33 12.24 -7.97
C TYR A 211 -2.16 13.12 -8.40
N GLN A 212 -0.95 12.59 -8.29
CA GLN A 212 0.25 13.21 -8.85
C GLN A 212 1.20 12.15 -9.37
N ARG A 213 1.85 12.42 -10.51
CA ARG A 213 3.02 11.67 -10.97
C ARG A 213 4.20 12.64 -11.09
N VAL A 214 5.21 12.38 -10.28
CA VAL A 214 6.47 13.14 -10.21
C VAL A 214 7.61 12.21 -10.64
N VAL A 215 8.50 12.68 -11.49
CA VAL A 215 9.71 11.94 -11.88
C VAL A 215 10.93 12.74 -11.49
N ARG A 216 11.83 12.14 -10.72
CA ARG A 216 13.12 12.73 -10.34
C ARG A 216 14.21 11.68 -10.39
N ASP A 217 15.31 12.02 -11.05
CA ASP A 217 16.53 11.19 -11.13
C ASP A 217 16.25 9.72 -11.47
N GLY A 218 15.30 9.47 -12.39
CA GLY A 218 14.93 8.14 -12.85
C GLY A 218 13.94 7.40 -11.95
N VAL A 219 13.56 7.94 -10.78
CA VAL A 219 12.55 7.37 -9.90
C VAL A 219 11.20 8.01 -10.17
N THR A 220 10.16 7.19 -10.33
CA THR A 220 8.77 7.63 -10.47
C THR A 220 8.08 7.61 -9.11
N TYR A 221 7.52 8.74 -8.71
CA TYR A 221 6.74 8.92 -7.48
C TYR A 221 5.28 9.16 -7.83
N ILE A 222 4.40 8.38 -7.22
CA ILE A 222 2.96 8.52 -7.36
C ILE A 222 2.37 8.94 -6.02
N VAL A 223 1.59 10.03 -6.01
CA VAL A 223 0.68 10.35 -4.92
C VAL A 223 -0.71 9.88 -5.33
N THR A 224 -1.35 9.03 -4.54
CA THR A 224 -2.67 8.44 -4.82
C THR A 224 -3.54 8.41 -3.57
N GLY A 225 -3.91 9.59 -3.07
CA GLY A 225 -4.77 9.80 -1.90
C GLY A 225 -6.24 10.05 -2.25
N GLY A 226 -6.73 9.52 -3.36
CA GLY A 226 -8.08 9.77 -3.86
C GLY A 226 -9.14 8.80 -3.37
N GLY A 227 -8.92 8.01 -2.31
CA GLY A 227 -9.76 6.89 -1.88
C GLY A 227 -11.10 7.24 -1.24
N GLY A 228 -11.34 8.52 -0.91
CA GLY A 228 -12.63 8.94 -0.31
C GLY A 228 -12.58 10.25 0.46
N ALA A 229 -11.46 10.59 1.09
CA ALA A 229 -11.29 11.83 1.85
C ALA A 229 -11.44 13.09 0.97
N PRO A 230 -11.79 14.26 1.56
CA PRO A 230 -11.91 15.51 0.82
C PRO A 230 -10.66 15.86 0.02
N LEU A 231 -10.83 16.23 -1.24
CA LEU A 231 -9.72 16.41 -2.17
C LEU A 231 -8.96 17.71 -1.96
N TYR A 232 -7.66 17.70 -2.24
CA TYR A 232 -6.76 18.84 -2.15
C TYR A 232 -6.25 19.30 -3.52
N ARG A 233 -6.01 20.60 -3.66
CA ARG A 233 -5.37 21.19 -4.84
C ARG A 233 -3.90 20.76 -4.93
N VAL A 234 -3.39 20.77 -6.16
CA VAL A 234 -1.99 20.49 -6.47
C VAL A 234 -1.34 21.75 -7.00
N ASN A 235 -0.22 22.15 -6.44
CA ASN A 235 0.64 23.21 -6.95
C ASN A 235 1.74 22.60 -7.83
N PRO A 236 2.23 23.33 -8.83
CA PRO A 236 3.38 22.91 -9.61
C PRO A 236 4.62 22.69 -8.71
N ILE A 237 5.30 21.58 -8.91
CA ILE A 237 6.60 21.29 -8.31
C ILE A 237 7.53 20.73 -9.40
N GLU A 238 8.82 20.75 -9.13
CA GLU A 238 9.82 20.16 -10.03
C GLU A 238 9.53 18.67 -10.27
N GLY A 239 9.61 18.23 -11.52
CA GLY A 239 9.38 16.85 -11.93
C GLY A 239 7.91 16.41 -11.98
N LEU A 240 6.95 17.28 -11.64
CA LEU A 240 5.51 16.97 -11.75
C LEU A 240 5.12 16.88 -13.22
N LEU A 241 4.68 15.71 -13.66
CA LEU A 241 4.27 15.44 -15.04
C LEU A 241 2.76 15.46 -15.21
N VAL A 242 2.02 14.87 -14.25
CA VAL A 242 0.55 14.78 -14.28
C VAL A 242 0.01 15.04 -12.89
N SER A 243 -1.11 15.75 -12.80
CA SER A 243 -1.88 15.85 -11.56
C SER A 243 -3.37 15.94 -11.83
N ALA A 244 -4.18 15.41 -10.89
CA ALA A 244 -5.64 15.50 -10.94
C ALA A 244 -6.23 15.61 -9.53
N VAL A 245 -7.26 16.43 -9.39
CA VAL A 245 -8.03 16.59 -8.15
C VAL A 245 -9.33 15.84 -8.31
N VAL A 246 -9.27 14.51 -8.13
CA VAL A 246 -10.38 13.60 -8.37
C VAL A 246 -10.24 12.35 -7.48
N HIS A 247 -11.36 11.76 -7.07
CA HIS A 247 -11.34 10.45 -6.43
C HIS A 247 -10.94 9.39 -7.47
N HIS A 248 -10.02 8.50 -7.09
CA HIS A 248 -9.37 7.56 -8.01
C HIS A 248 -8.69 6.43 -7.28
N PHE A 249 -8.22 5.47 -8.04
CA PHE A 249 -7.23 4.46 -7.66
C PHE A 249 -6.24 4.24 -8.80
N VAL A 250 -5.11 3.60 -8.51
CA VAL A 250 -4.13 3.21 -9.52
C VAL A 250 -4.18 1.70 -9.72
N LYS A 251 -4.44 1.29 -10.97
CA LYS A 251 -4.27 -0.09 -11.41
C LYS A 251 -2.85 -0.28 -11.89
N VAL A 252 -2.17 -1.27 -11.35
CA VAL A 252 -0.79 -1.62 -11.68
C VAL A 252 -0.79 -3.04 -12.23
N ARG A 253 -0.21 -3.23 -13.41
CA ARG A 253 0.04 -4.55 -13.96
C ARG A 253 1.52 -4.86 -13.87
N LEU A 254 1.85 -5.92 -13.15
CA LEU A 254 3.21 -6.42 -13.03
C LEU A 254 3.44 -7.50 -14.08
N GLU A 255 4.37 -7.24 -14.99
CA GLU A 255 4.82 -8.16 -16.05
C GLU A 255 6.27 -8.59 -15.76
N GLU A 256 6.83 -9.49 -16.53
CA GLU A 256 8.21 -9.95 -16.33
C GLU A 256 9.26 -8.86 -16.59
N ASP A 257 8.98 -7.96 -17.55
CA ASP A 257 9.91 -6.97 -18.09
C ASP A 257 9.46 -5.52 -17.90
N ARG A 258 8.26 -5.29 -17.33
CA ARG A 258 7.69 -3.95 -17.17
C ARG A 258 6.61 -3.85 -16.09
N ILE A 259 6.39 -2.64 -15.66
CA ILE A 259 5.28 -2.23 -14.79
C ILE A 259 4.39 -1.29 -15.60
N GLU A 260 3.11 -1.63 -15.78
CA GLU A 260 2.13 -0.77 -16.42
C GLU A 260 1.22 -0.17 -15.35
N CYS A 261 1.04 1.16 -15.37
CA CYS A 261 0.22 1.89 -14.40
C CYS A 261 -0.87 2.68 -15.11
N GLU A 262 -2.10 2.60 -14.58
CA GLU A 262 -3.23 3.42 -15.01
C GLU A 262 -3.92 4.01 -13.79
N ALA A 263 -3.97 5.34 -13.69
CA ALA A 263 -4.78 6.04 -12.70
C ALA A 263 -6.20 6.20 -13.24
N ILE A 264 -7.18 5.67 -12.51
CA ILE A 264 -8.57 5.55 -12.94
C ILE A 264 -9.47 6.34 -11.98
N SER A 265 -10.14 7.36 -12.50
CA SER A 265 -11.06 8.18 -11.71
C SER A 265 -12.37 7.45 -11.37
N ILE A 266 -13.10 7.96 -10.38
CA ILE A 266 -14.38 7.40 -9.92
C ILE A 266 -15.46 7.38 -10.99
N ASP A 267 -15.34 8.16 -12.05
CA ASP A 267 -16.21 8.13 -13.24
C ASP A 267 -15.69 7.21 -14.35
N GLY A 268 -14.64 6.45 -14.08
CA GLY A 268 -14.09 5.41 -14.97
C GLY A 268 -13.15 5.92 -16.05
N LYS A 269 -12.74 7.20 -16.00
CA LYS A 269 -11.80 7.76 -16.98
C LYS A 269 -10.35 7.48 -16.55
N ILE A 270 -9.51 7.17 -17.52
CA ILE A 270 -8.06 7.11 -17.32
C ILE A 270 -7.55 8.55 -17.27
N ILE A 271 -6.98 8.95 -16.14
CA ILE A 271 -6.39 10.28 -15.92
C ILE A 271 -4.89 10.31 -16.17
N ASP A 272 -4.26 9.15 -16.10
CA ASP A 272 -2.85 8.97 -16.44
C ASP A 272 -2.58 7.51 -16.80
N SER A 273 -1.63 7.28 -17.71
CA SER A 273 -1.16 5.94 -18.10
C SER A 273 0.31 6.01 -18.47
N PHE A 274 1.12 5.10 -17.91
CA PHE A 274 2.55 5.02 -18.19
C PHE A 274 3.09 3.61 -17.96
N THR A 275 4.28 3.37 -18.52
CA THR A 275 5.00 2.09 -18.38
C THR A 275 6.42 2.35 -17.91
N ILE A 276 6.90 1.52 -17.01
CA ILE A 276 8.29 1.49 -16.53
C ILE A 276 8.88 0.15 -16.96
N SER A 277 9.94 0.18 -17.79
CA SER A 277 10.71 -1.02 -18.11
C SER A 277 11.52 -1.45 -16.90
N VAL A 278 11.53 -2.74 -16.59
CA VAL A 278 12.34 -3.32 -15.52
C VAL A 278 13.31 -4.34 -16.11
N ARG A 279 14.44 -4.56 -15.41
CA ARG A 279 15.41 -5.56 -15.88
C ARG A 279 14.80 -6.94 -15.71
N SER A 280 14.73 -7.71 -16.81
CA SER A 280 14.40 -9.13 -16.71
C SER A 280 15.57 -9.86 -16.02
N SER A 281 15.26 -10.67 -15.03
CA SER A 281 16.24 -11.59 -14.42
C SER A 281 16.49 -12.73 -15.42
N PHE A 282 17.52 -12.61 -16.27
CA PHE A 282 18.09 -13.74 -16.99
C PHE A 282 19.30 -14.28 -16.26
#